data_4a720fe43b153c199fc2b133854537de
#
_entry.id   4a720fe43b153c199fc2b133854537de
#
_cell.length_a   1.000
_cell.length_b   1.000
_cell.length_c   1.000
_cell.angle_alpha   90.00
_cell.angle_beta   90.00
_cell.angle_gamma   90.00
#
_symmetry.space_group_name_H-M   'P 1'
#
loop_
_entity.id
_entity.type
_entity.pdbx_description
1 polymer ?
#
loop_
_entity_poly.entity_id
_entity_poly.type
_entity_poly.pdbx_seq_one_letter_code
_entity_poly.pdbx_strand_id
1 'polypeptide(L)'
;MSSPKALVGKPAPAVTLSSAAGEQFELNPATSGQPTVIFFFPAAGTYGCTKEACSFRDALSSNPLYKTHNVQIIGISADKVEKQKSFVDAQGIPYPMLCDVDGEARKKYNVGKGMLGLTEARVTFCVDKEGVVREFYDSMLNFTAHEKHVTKWLATLPTPEAEAAAPDSAPEPAPEA
;
A
#
# COMPACT_ATOMS: atom_id res chain seq x y z
N MET A 1 11.25 -10.32 -16.44
CA MET A 1 10.75 -9.19 -15.62
C MET A 1 10.66 -9.66 -14.18
N SER A 2 11.12 -8.86 -13.23
CA SER A 2 11.02 -9.21 -11.81
C SER A 2 9.55 -9.20 -11.39
N SER A 3 9.17 -10.13 -10.50
CA SER A 3 7.81 -10.22 -9.94
C SER A 3 7.68 -9.36 -8.68
N PRO A 4 6.47 -8.90 -8.30
CA PRO A 4 6.19 -8.28 -6.99
C PRO A 4 6.75 -9.07 -5.82
N LYS A 5 6.73 -10.41 -5.91
CA LYS A 5 7.31 -11.33 -4.92
C LYS A 5 8.79 -11.04 -4.59
N ALA A 6 9.55 -10.50 -5.55
CA ALA A 6 10.97 -10.21 -5.35
C ALA A 6 11.22 -9.07 -4.34
N LEU A 7 10.18 -8.31 -3.95
CA LEU A 7 10.27 -7.26 -2.95
C LEU A 7 9.97 -7.76 -1.53
N VAL A 8 9.38 -8.92 -1.34
CA VAL A 8 9.07 -9.46 -0.01
C VAL A 8 10.37 -9.64 0.78
N GLY A 9 10.40 -9.09 1.99
CA GLY A 9 11.58 -9.05 2.86
C GLY A 9 12.58 -7.93 2.54
N LYS A 10 12.26 -7.03 1.60
CA LYS A 10 13.12 -5.90 1.21
C LYS A 10 12.44 -4.57 1.53
N PRO A 11 13.22 -3.48 1.66
CA PRO A 11 12.66 -2.14 1.76
C PRO A 11 11.75 -1.80 0.58
N ALA A 12 10.59 -1.24 0.87
CA ALA A 12 9.68 -0.75 -0.15
C ALA A 12 10.31 0.45 -0.89
N PRO A 13 10.31 0.46 -2.23
CA PRO A 13 10.93 1.54 -3.00
C PRO A 13 10.27 2.89 -2.73
N ALA A 14 11.09 3.92 -2.50
CA ALA A 14 10.63 5.30 -2.45
C ALA A 14 10.37 5.84 -3.86
N VAL A 15 9.26 6.60 -4.01
CA VAL A 15 8.87 7.26 -5.26
C VAL A 15 8.25 8.62 -4.96
N THR A 16 8.40 9.57 -5.89
CA THR A 16 7.72 10.87 -5.84
C THR A 16 6.78 10.97 -7.03
N LEU A 17 5.49 11.12 -6.75
CA LEU A 17 4.43 11.16 -7.78
C LEU A 17 3.50 12.35 -7.51
N SER A 18 2.79 12.79 -8.55
CA SER A 18 1.69 13.74 -8.35
C SER A 18 0.51 13.05 -7.65
N SER A 19 -0.05 13.69 -6.65
CA SER A 19 -1.30 13.27 -6.02
C SER A 19 -2.52 13.65 -6.87
N ALA A 20 -3.69 13.15 -6.51
CA ALA A 20 -4.96 13.57 -7.09
C ALA A 20 -5.26 15.08 -6.90
N ALA A 21 -4.62 15.73 -5.93
CA ALA A 21 -4.70 17.19 -5.75
C ALA A 21 -3.75 17.98 -6.67
N GLY A 22 -2.88 17.28 -7.42
CA GLY A 22 -1.86 17.89 -8.29
C GLY A 22 -0.57 18.26 -7.59
N GLU A 23 -0.45 17.98 -6.30
CA GLU A 23 0.74 18.23 -5.50
C GLU A 23 1.73 17.06 -5.59
N GLN A 24 3.03 17.35 -5.44
CA GLN A 24 4.04 16.30 -5.34
C GLN A 24 3.91 15.58 -4.00
N PHE A 25 3.86 14.27 -4.06
CA PHE A 25 3.78 13.40 -2.90
C PHE A 25 4.99 12.46 -2.88
N GLU A 26 5.78 12.54 -1.82
CA GLU A 26 6.88 11.59 -1.58
C GLU A 26 6.34 10.38 -0.82
N LEU A 27 6.24 9.25 -1.51
CA LEU A 27 5.96 7.97 -0.91
C LEU A 27 7.28 7.32 -0.48
N ASN A 28 7.56 7.34 0.81
CA ASN A 28 8.75 6.72 1.41
C ASN A 28 8.35 5.92 2.65
N PRO A 29 7.96 4.65 2.50
CA PRO A 29 7.51 3.84 3.63
C PRO A 29 8.56 3.65 4.73
N ALA A 30 9.86 3.70 4.38
CA ALA A 30 10.95 3.55 5.36
C ALA A 30 10.99 4.69 6.40
N THR A 31 10.40 5.83 6.10
CA THR A 31 10.35 7.00 7.00
C THR A 31 8.97 7.25 7.59
N SER A 32 7.96 6.45 7.22
CA SER A 32 6.58 6.67 7.67
C SER A 32 6.37 6.32 9.14
N GLY A 33 7.11 5.34 9.66
CA GLY A 33 6.98 4.86 11.04
C GLY A 33 5.64 4.15 11.33
N GLN A 34 4.86 3.85 10.31
CA GLN A 34 3.55 3.19 10.41
C GLN A 34 3.35 2.17 9.31
N PRO A 35 2.57 1.11 9.54
CA PRO A 35 2.23 0.16 8.49
C PRO A 35 1.60 0.88 7.30
N THR A 36 2.09 0.58 6.09
CA THR A 36 1.65 1.22 4.86
C THR A 36 1.11 0.19 3.88
N VAL A 37 -0.09 0.41 3.39
CA VAL A 37 -0.73 -0.37 2.34
C VAL A 37 -0.62 0.39 1.03
N ILE A 38 0.02 -0.20 0.03
CA ILE A 38 0.19 0.40 -1.29
C ILE A 38 -0.52 -0.50 -2.30
N PHE A 39 -1.59 0.01 -2.92
CA PHE A 39 -2.29 -0.77 -3.94
C PHE A 39 -2.22 -0.11 -5.31
N PHE A 40 -1.80 -0.91 -6.28
CA PHE A 40 -1.80 -0.57 -7.69
C PHE A 40 -3.06 -1.10 -8.35
N PHE A 41 -3.74 -0.26 -9.12
CA PHE A 41 -4.97 -0.64 -9.79
C PHE A 41 -5.00 -0.14 -11.25
N PRO A 42 -5.74 -0.82 -12.15
CA PRO A 42 -5.69 -0.54 -13.59
C PRO A 42 -6.13 0.86 -13.99
N ALA A 43 -7.30 1.31 -13.56
CA ALA A 43 -7.85 2.59 -13.99
C ALA A 43 -8.95 3.12 -13.04
N ALA A 44 -8.85 4.40 -12.68
CA ALA A 44 -9.86 5.11 -11.91
C ALA A 44 -11.23 5.09 -12.60
N GLY A 45 -12.29 4.91 -11.82
CA GLY A 45 -13.68 4.93 -12.29
C GLY A 45 -14.17 3.62 -12.91
N THR A 46 -13.35 2.59 -13.05
CA THR A 46 -13.82 1.25 -13.46
C THR A 46 -14.48 0.52 -12.29
N TYR A 47 -15.38 -0.41 -12.59
CA TYR A 47 -16.16 -1.11 -11.55
C TYR A 47 -15.28 -1.79 -10.48
N GLY A 48 -14.33 -2.61 -10.90
CA GLY A 48 -13.48 -3.37 -9.96
C GLY A 48 -12.55 -2.45 -9.16
N CYS A 49 -11.98 -1.42 -9.78
CA CYS A 49 -11.10 -0.46 -9.10
C CYS A 49 -11.89 0.41 -8.11
N THR A 50 -13.13 0.78 -8.46
CA THR A 50 -14.03 1.49 -7.53
C THR A 50 -14.36 0.63 -6.32
N LYS A 51 -14.69 -0.66 -6.52
CA LYS A 51 -14.97 -1.58 -5.43
C LYS A 51 -13.77 -1.77 -4.50
N GLU A 52 -12.56 -1.91 -5.06
CA GLU A 52 -11.34 -2.02 -4.27
C GLU A 52 -11.07 -0.76 -3.45
N ALA A 53 -11.05 0.41 -4.08
CA ALA A 53 -10.81 1.67 -3.38
C ALA A 53 -11.86 1.96 -2.31
N CYS A 54 -13.15 1.69 -2.59
CA CYS A 54 -14.21 1.84 -1.59
C CYS A 54 -14.09 0.82 -0.45
N SER A 55 -13.63 -0.41 -0.70
CA SER A 55 -13.43 -1.38 0.39
C SER A 55 -12.34 -0.92 1.37
N PHE A 56 -11.25 -0.34 0.88
CA PHE A 56 -10.23 0.28 1.74
C PHE A 56 -10.73 1.51 2.49
N ARG A 57 -11.51 2.38 1.82
CA ARG A 57 -12.16 3.54 2.46
C ARG A 57 -13.05 3.10 3.62
N ASP A 58 -13.89 2.12 3.39
CA ASP A 58 -14.85 1.61 4.36
C ASP A 58 -14.12 0.90 5.52
N ALA A 59 -13.05 0.15 5.24
CA ALA A 59 -12.22 -0.48 6.26
C ALA A 59 -11.54 0.54 7.17
N LEU A 60 -11.00 1.65 6.63
CA LEU A 60 -10.43 2.73 7.44
C LEU A 60 -11.42 3.30 8.47
N SER A 61 -12.69 3.39 8.11
CA SER A 61 -13.72 3.96 8.98
C SER A 61 -14.29 2.95 9.97
N SER A 62 -14.44 1.67 9.58
CA SER A 62 -15.22 0.68 10.31
C SER A 62 -14.39 -0.45 10.95
N ASN A 63 -13.21 -0.77 10.41
CA ASN A 63 -12.40 -1.88 10.91
C ASN A 63 -11.40 -1.39 11.99
N PRO A 64 -11.52 -1.86 13.25
CA PRO A 64 -10.64 -1.43 14.34
C PRO A 64 -9.16 -1.65 14.09
N LEU A 65 -8.76 -2.69 13.34
CA LEU A 65 -7.35 -3.00 13.05
C LEU A 65 -6.64 -1.85 12.34
N TYR A 66 -7.32 -1.18 11.40
CA TYR A 66 -6.73 -0.04 10.67
C TYR A 66 -6.45 1.14 11.60
N LYS A 67 -7.32 1.37 12.58
CA LYS A 67 -7.13 2.44 13.60
C LYS A 67 -6.07 2.04 14.62
N THR A 68 -6.11 0.79 15.12
CA THR A 68 -5.16 0.28 16.11
C THR A 68 -3.73 0.37 15.63
N HIS A 69 -3.49 0.02 14.35
CA HIS A 69 -2.16 0.06 13.77
C HIS A 69 -1.83 1.40 13.08
N ASN A 70 -2.74 2.38 13.09
CA ASN A 70 -2.56 3.67 12.41
C ASN A 70 -2.11 3.51 10.95
N VAL A 71 -2.82 2.68 10.20
CA VAL A 71 -2.43 2.25 8.84
C VAL A 71 -2.53 3.40 7.85
N GLN A 72 -1.47 3.63 7.08
CA GLN A 72 -1.48 4.49 5.91
C GLN A 72 -1.93 3.69 4.67
N ILE A 73 -2.86 4.22 3.89
CA ILE A 73 -3.27 3.64 2.61
C ILE A 73 -2.89 4.57 1.47
N ILE A 74 -2.32 4.01 0.40
CA ILE A 74 -1.91 4.73 -0.80
C ILE A 74 -2.40 3.96 -2.02
N GLY A 75 -3.23 4.60 -2.86
CA GLY A 75 -3.63 4.05 -4.15
C GLY A 75 -2.81 4.62 -5.29
N ILE A 76 -2.43 3.80 -6.26
CA ILE A 76 -1.59 4.21 -7.41
C ILE A 76 -2.20 3.69 -8.72
N SER A 77 -2.43 4.58 -9.68
CA SER A 77 -2.83 4.21 -11.04
C SER A 77 -2.06 5.01 -12.10
N ALA A 78 -2.15 4.59 -13.36
CA ALA A 78 -1.56 5.32 -14.49
C ALA A 78 -2.41 6.51 -14.95
N ASP A 79 -3.50 6.81 -14.26
CA ASP A 79 -4.39 7.90 -14.62
C ASP A 79 -3.74 9.28 -14.37
N LYS A 80 -4.14 10.26 -15.16
CA LYS A 80 -3.74 11.65 -14.97
C LYS A 80 -4.46 12.27 -13.77
N VAL A 81 -3.91 13.38 -13.27
CA VAL A 81 -4.41 14.10 -12.09
C VAL A 81 -5.90 14.41 -12.17
N GLU A 82 -6.38 14.92 -13.31
CA GLU A 82 -7.78 15.33 -13.46
C GLU A 82 -8.75 14.15 -13.29
N LYS A 83 -8.39 13.00 -13.87
CA LYS A 83 -9.21 11.78 -13.76
C LYS A 83 -9.14 11.19 -12.36
N GLN A 84 -7.95 11.16 -11.76
CA GLN A 84 -7.74 10.68 -10.39
C GLN A 84 -8.50 11.56 -9.39
N LYS A 85 -8.45 12.90 -9.57
CA LYS A 85 -9.21 13.86 -8.75
C LYS A 85 -10.71 13.62 -8.83
N SER A 86 -11.25 13.52 -10.05
CA SER A 86 -12.68 13.25 -10.25
C SER A 86 -13.12 11.95 -9.57
N PHE A 87 -12.27 10.92 -9.59
CA PHE A 87 -12.52 9.65 -8.93
C PHE A 87 -12.53 9.79 -7.40
N VAL A 88 -11.52 10.47 -6.84
CA VAL A 88 -11.42 10.74 -5.40
C VAL A 88 -12.64 11.49 -4.90
N ASP A 89 -13.02 12.57 -5.59
CA ASP A 89 -14.17 13.41 -5.24
C ASP A 89 -15.48 12.61 -5.30
N ALA A 90 -15.69 11.86 -6.39
CA ALA A 90 -16.90 11.07 -6.59
C ALA A 90 -17.09 9.92 -5.57
N GLN A 91 -15.98 9.32 -5.11
CA GLN A 91 -16.03 8.19 -4.17
C GLN A 91 -15.77 8.59 -2.72
N GLY A 92 -15.46 9.85 -2.42
CA GLY A 92 -15.13 10.32 -1.08
C GLY A 92 -13.93 9.57 -0.49
N ILE A 93 -12.85 9.38 -1.27
CA ILE A 93 -11.64 8.68 -0.85
C ILE A 93 -10.82 9.56 0.10
N PRO A 94 -10.58 9.15 1.37
CA PRO A 94 -9.92 10.00 2.37
C PRO A 94 -8.40 9.84 2.43
N TYR A 95 -7.81 9.00 1.60
CA TYR A 95 -6.38 8.69 1.59
C TYR A 95 -5.72 9.10 0.27
N PRO A 96 -4.38 9.25 0.23
CA PRO A 96 -3.67 9.66 -0.97
C PRO A 96 -3.88 8.72 -2.15
N MET A 97 -4.23 9.29 -3.30
CA MET A 97 -4.29 8.61 -4.58
C MET A 97 -3.26 9.26 -5.51
N LEU A 98 -2.33 8.46 -6.04
CA LEU A 98 -1.17 8.94 -6.78
C LEU A 98 -1.24 8.57 -8.26
N CYS A 99 -0.67 9.44 -9.10
CA CYS A 99 -0.69 9.36 -10.55
C CYS A 99 0.67 8.89 -11.08
N ASP A 100 0.78 7.63 -11.45
CA ASP A 100 1.98 6.99 -12.00
C ASP A 100 1.89 6.95 -13.55
N VAL A 101 1.77 8.14 -14.17
CA VAL A 101 1.55 8.29 -15.61
C VAL A 101 2.68 7.67 -16.42
N ASP A 102 3.92 7.85 -15.97
CA ASP A 102 5.13 7.35 -16.65
C ASP A 102 5.52 5.93 -16.26
N GLY A 103 4.80 5.32 -15.30
CA GLY A 103 5.02 3.95 -14.84
C GLY A 103 6.27 3.76 -13.97
N GLU A 104 6.79 4.84 -13.37
CA GLU A 104 7.98 4.78 -12.50
C GLU A 104 7.75 3.92 -11.26
N ALA A 105 6.63 4.15 -10.57
CA ALA A 105 6.29 3.39 -9.38
C ALA A 105 6.04 1.91 -9.74
N ARG A 106 5.26 1.63 -10.80
CA ARG A 106 5.05 0.24 -11.27
C ARG A 106 6.36 -0.47 -11.57
N LYS A 107 7.29 0.22 -12.21
CA LYS A 107 8.61 -0.34 -12.52
C LYS A 107 9.40 -0.67 -11.25
N LYS A 108 9.47 0.26 -10.30
CA LYS A 108 10.18 0.06 -9.02
C LYS A 108 9.55 -1.05 -8.17
N TYR A 109 8.22 -1.14 -8.16
CA TYR A 109 7.48 -2.16 -7.43
C TYR A 109 7.32 -3.49 -8.18
N ASN A 110 7.92 -3.63 -9.36
CA ASN A 110 7.81 -4.83 -10.23
C ASN A 110 6.35 -5.18 -10.56
N VAL A 111 5.46 -4.19 -10.63
CA VAL A 111 4.07 -4.37 -11.03
C VAL A 111 3.99 -4.38 -12.54
N GLY A 112 3.64 -5.52 -13.10
CA GLY A 112 3.59 -5.73 -14.54
C GLY A 112 2.24 -5.36 -15.16
N LYS A 113 1.97 -5.98 -16.31
CA LYS A 113 0.67 -5.91 -17.00
C LYS A 113 -0.21 -7.07 -16.58
N GLY A 114 -1.50 -6.81 -16.47
CA GLY A 114 -2.55 -7.81 -16.29
C GLY A 114 -3.19 -8.24 -17.62
N MET A 115 -4.06 -9.23 -17.58
CA MET A 115 -4.85 -9.70 -18.71
C MET A 115 -4.04 -9.83 -20.03
N LEU A 116 -2.99 -10.62 -19.99
CA LEU A 116 -2.09 -10.86 -21.17
C LEU A 116 -1.47 -9.57 -21.76
N GLY A 117 -1.22 -8.57 -20.93
CA GLY A 117 -0.62 -7.31 -21.35
C GLY A 117 -1.59 -6.20 -21.76
N LEU A 118 -2.90 -6.47 -21.73
CA LEU A 118 -3.92 -5.51 -22.18
C LEU A 118 -4.23 -4.41 -21.15
N THR A 119 -4.00 -4.67 -19.87
CA THR A 119 -4.27 -3.71 -18.78
C THR A 119 -3.08 -3.60 -17.83
N GLU A 120 -3.06 -2.60 -16.96
CA GLU A 120 -2.18 -2.60 -15.81
C GLU A 120 -2.60 -3.70 -14.81
N ALA A 121 -1.63 -4.30 -14.10
CA ALA A 121 -1.92 -5.30 -13.08
C ALA A 121 -2.54 -4.64 -11.83
N ARG A 122 -3.20 -5.49 -11.01
CA ARG A 122 -3.76 -5.12 -9.71
C ARG A 122 -2.97 -5.84 -8.63
N VAL A 123 -2.20 -5.08 -7.86
CA VAL A 123 -1.32 -5.62 -6.82
C VAL A 123 -1.40 -4.75 -5.57
N THR A 124 -1.54 -5.38 -4.41
CA THR A 124 -1.49 -4.70 -3.11
C THR A 124 -0.28 -5.19 -2.33
N PHE A 125 0.50 -4.26 -1.80
CA PHE A 125 1.64 -4.53 -0.93
C PHE A 125 1.31 -4.16 0.51
N CYS A 126 1.70 -5.02 1.44
CA CYS A 126 1.67 -4.78 2.88
C CYS A 126 3.10 -4.47 3.34
N VAL A 127 3.32 -3.25 3.79
CA VAL A 127 4.62 -2.74 4.24
C VAL A 127 4.54 -2.45 5.73
N ASP A 128 5.48 -2.97 6.50
CA ASP A 128 5.51 -2.73 7.95
C ASP A 128 5.99 -1.32 8.31
N LYS A 129 6.00 -1.00 9.59
CA LYS A 129 6.42 0.30 10.11
C LYS A 129 7.91 0.61 9.91
N GLU A 130 8.74 -0.42 9.67
CA GLU A 130 10.15 -0.29 9.30
C GLU A 130 10.34 -0.06 7.79
N GLY A 131 9.26 -0.04 7.02
CA GLY A 131 9.28 0.16 5.57
C GLY A 131 9.63 -1.08 4.77
N VAL A 132 9.55 -2.27 5.36
CA VAL A 132 9.85 -3.55 4.69
C VAL A 132 8.56 -4.16 4.14
N VAL A 133 8.59 -4.59 2.88
CA VAL A 133 7.47 -5.33 2.27
C VAL A 133 7.35 -6.69 2.94
N ARG A 134 6.25 -6.95 3.62
CA ARG A 134 6.01 -8.24 4.30
C ARG A 134 5.19 -9.19 3.47
N GLU A 135 4.18 -8.68 2.79
CA GLU A 135 3.29 -9.47 1.95
C GLU A 135 2.88 -8.70 0.71
N PHE A 136 2.37 -9.41 -0.27
CA PHE A 136 1.66 -8.82 -1.41
C PHE A 136 0.50 -9.72 -1.82
N TYR A 137 -0.50 -9.13 -2.45
CA TYR A 137 -1.63 -9.82 -3.04
C TYR A 137 -1.81 -9.37 -4.48
N ASP A 138 -1.89 -10.32 -5.41
CA ASP A 138 -2.04 -10.08 -6.86
C ASP A 138 -3.27 -10.82 -7.36
N SER A 139 -4.29 -10.08 -7.77
CA SER A 139 -5.50 -10.63 -8.36
C SER A 139 -6.24 -9.58 -9.17
N MET A 140 -6.44 -9.84 -10.46
CA MET A 140 -7.17 -8.91 -11.34
C MET A 140 -8.68 -8.84 -11.06
N LEU A 141 -9.30 -9.97 -10.71
CA LEU A 141 -10.75 -10.11 -10.64
C LEU A 141 -11.31 -10.08 -9.21
N ASN A 142 -10.50 -10.46 -8.22
CA ASN A 142 -10.90 -10.49 -6.81
C ASN A 142 -10.61 -9.16 -6.10
N PHE A 143 -11.18 -8.06 -6.59
CA PHE A 143 -10.86 -6.71 -6.13
C PHE A 143 -11.17 -6.48 -4.64
N THR A 144 -12.20 -7.08 -4.06
CA THR A 144 -12.48 -6.97 -2.61
C THR A 144 -11.61 -7.90 -1.74
N ALA A 145 -10.96 -8.88 -2.35
CA ALA A 145 -10.05 -9.77 -1.62
C ALA A 145 -8.73 -9.07 -1.26
N HIS A 146 -8.37 -7.97 -1.94
CA HIS A 146 -7.20 -7.16 -1.61
C HIS A 146 -7.30 -6.57 -0.19
N GLU A 147 -8.42 -5.94 0.13
CA GLU A 147 -8.67 -5.41 1.47
C GLU A 147 -8.72 -6.54 2.53
N LYS A 148 -9.39 -7.66 2.23
CA LYS A 148 -9.46 -8.81 3.14
C LYS A 148 -8.09 -9.42 3.42
N HIS A 149 -7.19 -9.44 2.43
CA HIS A 149 -5.81 -9.87 2.63
C HIS A 149 -5.07 -8.94 3.58
N VAL A 150 -5.20 -7.62 3.39
CA VAL A 150 -4.62 -6.61 4.29
C VAL A 150 -5.16 -6.76 5.71
N THR A 151 -6.47 -6.91 5.88
CA THR A 151 -7.08 -7.13 7.20
C THR A 151 -6.50 -8.37 7.91
N LYS A 152 -6.30 -9.48 7.18
CA LYS A 152 -5.65 -10.68 7.74
C LYS A 152 -4.21 -10.41 8.15
N TRP A 153 -3.45 -9.71 7.32
CA TRP A 153 -2.07 -9.32 7.64
C TRP A 153 -2.01 -8.43 8.89
N LEU A 154 -2.86 -7.40 8.99
CA LEU A 154 -2.92 -6.52 10.16
C LEU A 154 -3.22 -7.28 11.46
N ALA A 155 -4.04 -8.32 11.39
CA ALA A 155 -4.33 -9.19 12.54
C ALA A 155 -3.11 -10.00 13.04
N THR A 156 -2.06 -10.12 12.23
CA THR A 156 -0.81 -10.78 12.62
C THR A 156 0.21 -9.85 13.27
N LEU A 157 0.00 -8.53 13.15
CA LEU A 157 0.92 -7.55 13.71
C LEU A 157 0.74 -7.45 15.24
N PRO A 158 1.81 -7.25 16.00
CA PRO A 158 1.71 -6.97 17.42
C PRO A 158 0.95 -5.64 17.62
N THR A 159 0.07 -5.58 18.61
CA THR A 159 -0.59 -4.32 18.94
C THR A 159 0.44 -3.33 19.52
N PRO A 160 0.26 -2.00 19.30
CA PRO A 160 1.18 -1.00 19.85
C PRO A 160 1.37 -1.11 21.38
N GLU A 161 0.35 -1.54 22.11
CA GLU A 161 0.43 -1.79 23.57
C GLU A 161 1.30 -3.01 23.90
N ALA A 162 1.22 -4.07 23.10
CA ALA A 162 2.06 -5.26 23.29
C ALA A 162 3.53 -4.99 22.94
N GLU A 163 3.76 -4.10 21.99
CA GLU A 163 5.10 -3.70 21.57
C GLU A 163 5.79 -2.78 22.60
N ALA A 164 5.02 -1.88 23.22
CA ALA A 164 5.50 -1.03 24.31
C ALA A 164 5.82 -1.83 25.61
N ALA A 165 5.24 -3.03 25.77
CA ALA A 165 5.45 -3.92 26.90
C ALA A 165 6.61 -4.91 26.70
N ALA A 166 7.21 -5.00 25.50
CA ALA A 166 8.37 -5.85 25.24
C ALA A 166 9.62 -5.23 25.93
N PRO A 167 10.34 -5.96 26.79
CA PRO A 167 11.56 -5.44 27.39
C PRO A 167 12.60 -5.18 26.31
N ASP A 168 13.17 -3.98 26.36
CA ASP A 168 14.34 -3.58 25.57
C ASP A 168 15.48 -4.59 25.81
N SER A 169 15.68 -5.49 24.85
CA SER A 169 16.82 -6.40 24.87
C SER A 169 18.06 -5.65 24.41
N ALA A 170 18.60 -4.82 25.29
CA ALA A 170 19.93 -4.28 25.13
C ALA A 170 20.92 -5.46 25.03
N PRO A 171 21.86 -5.46 24.08
CA PRO A 171 22.90 -6.46 24.03
C PRO A 171 23.81 -6.33 25.26
N GLU A 172 23.91 -7.40 26.00
CA GLU A 172 24.82 -7.52 27.14
C GLU A 172 26.28 -7.29 26.67
N PRO A 173 27.06 -6.41 27.32
CA PRO A 173 28.45 -6.21 26.94
C PRO A 173 29.25 -7.50 27.18
N ALA A 174 30.02 -7.91 26.17
CA ALA A 174 30.89 -9.05 26.23
C ALA A 174 31.89 -8.88 27.38
N PRO A 175 32.22 -9.98 28.15
CA PRO A 175 33.18 -9.90 29.21
C PRO A 175 34.57 -9.64 28.63
N GLU A 176 35.21 -8.58 29.11
CA GLU A 176 36.63 -8.35 28.88
C GLU A 176 37.45 -9.46 29.57
N ALA A 177 38.30 -10.07 28.77
CA ALA A 177 39.32 -11.01 29.24
C ALA A 177 40.63 -10.27 29.48
#